data_71e78d408ac1f2bf5c205aa7a2d1ee3d
#
_entry.id   71e78d408ac1f2bf5c205aa7a2d1ee3d
#
_cell.length_a   1.000
_cell.length_b   1.000
_cell.length_c   1.000
_cell.angle_alpha   90.00
_cell.angle_beta   90.00
_cell.angle_gamma   90.00
#
_symmetry.space_group_name_H-M   'P 1'
#
loop_
_entity.id
_entity.type
_entity.pdbx_description
1 polymer ?
#
loop_
_entity_poly.entity_id
_entity_poly.type
_entity_poly.pdbx_seq_one_letter_code
_entity_poly.pdbx_strand_id
1 'polypeptide(L)' 'EISSLVLTMKNGTSYEGAINPDGAGGTVDVTLDDDSAWTLTGDSYITSFDGDTSNITANGYHLYVNGEQVL' A
#
# COMPACT_ATOMS: atom_id res chain seq x y z
N GLU A 1 -16.53 -5.79 -14.32
CA GLU A 1 -16.41 -6.37 -12.99
C GLU A 1 -15.74 -5.40 -12.03
N ILE A 2 -16.28 -5.27 -10.83
CA ILE A 2 -15.74 -4.39 -9.81
C ILE A 2 -15.08 -5.25 -8.74
N SER A 3 -13.83 -4.96 -8.49
CA SER A 3 -13.08 -5.63 -7.44
C SER A 3 -12.67 -4.61 -6.39
N SER A 4 -12.68 -5.01 -5.14
CA SER A 4 -12.17 -4.16 -4.08
C SER A 4 -11.37 -5.00 -3.10
N LEU A 5 -10.30 -4.40 -2.61
CA LEU A 5 -9.44 -5.02 -1.62
C LEU A 5 -9.28 -4.05 -0.46
N VAL A 6 -9.53 -4.52 0.74
CA VAL A 6 -9.27 -3.75 1.94
C VAL A 6 -8.19 -4.49 2.73
N LEU A 7 -7.05 -3.86 2.89
CA LEU A 7 -5.94 -4.45 3.62
C LEU A 7 -5.67 -3.61 4.85
N THR A 8 -5.84 -4.22 6.02
CA THR A 8 -5.59 -3.54 7.28
C THR A 8 -4.43 -4.22 7.98
N MET A 9 -3.39 -3.44 8.26
CA MET A 9 -2.20 -3.92 8.95
C MET A 9 -2.13 -3.24 10.31
N LYS A 10 -2.12 -4.04 11.37
CA LYS A 10 -2.14 -3.50 12.73
C LYS A 10 -1.48 -4.48 13.69
N ASN A 11 -1.22 -4.00 14.90
CA ASN A 11 -0.69 -4.81 15.99
C ASN A 11 0.68 -5.41 15.68
N GLY A 12 1.54 -4.63 15.05
CA GLY A 12 2.89 -5.08 14.74
C GLY A 12 3.00 -5.93 13.49
N THR A 13 2.04 -5.82 12.59
CA THR A 13 2.08 -6.55 11.32
C THR A 13 3.23 -6.04 10.45
N SER A 14 3.94 -6.96 9.82
CA SER A 14 4.99 -6.62 8.87
C SER A 14 4.64 -7.28 7.53
N TYR A 15 4.58 -6.48 6.48
CA TYR A 15 4.22 -6.97 5.16
C TYR A 15 5.30 -6.60 4.15
N GLU A 16 5.76 -7.58 3.39
CA GLU A 16 6.68 -7.36 2.28
C GLU A 16 5.99 -7.77 1.00
N GLY A 17 5.90 -6.85 0.07
CA GLY A 17 5.30 -7.16 -1.21
C GLY A 17 4.79 -5.92 -1.91
N ALA A 18 4.48 -6.08 -3.20
CA ALA A 18 3.82 -5.06 -3.98
C ALA A 18 2.31 -5.31 -3.94
N ILE A 19 1.54 -4.24 -3.93
CA ILE A 19 0.10 -4.33 -3.96
C ILE A 19 -0.36 -3.74 -5.27
N ASN A 20 -1.11 -4.54 -6.05
CA ASN A 20 -1.66 -4.14 -7.33
C ASN A 20 -0.59 -3.54 -8.25
N PRO A 21 0.52 -4.26 -8.48
CA PRO A 21 1.66 -3.69 -9.23
C PRO A 21 1.31 -3.33 -10.68
N ASP A 22 0.27 -3.92 -11.23
CA ASP A 22 -0.17 -3.62 -12.58
C ASP A 22 -1.05 -2.37 -12.64
N GLY A 23 -1.50 -1.88 -11.49
CA GLY A 23 -2.40 -0.74 -11.45
C GLY A 23 -3.76 -1.03 -12.06
N ALA A 24 -4.13 -2.30 -12.18
CA ALA A 24 -5.32 -2.71 -12.90
C ALA A 24 -6.51 -2.91 -11.98
N GLY A 25 -7.68 -2.48 -12.42
CA GLY A 25 -8.96 -2.82 -11.81
C GLY A 25 -9.20 -2.13 -10.48
N GLY A 26 -10.30 -2.34 -9.92
CA GLY A 26 -10.86 -2.11 -8.63
C GLY A 26 -10.29 -1.05 -7.69
N THR A 27 -10.83 -1.02 -6.49
CA THR A 27 -10.32 -0.14 -5.43
C THR A 27 -9.45 -0.93 -4.47
N VAL A 28 -8.40 -0.30 -3.98
CA VAL A 28 -7.51 -0.89 -2.98
C VAL A 28 -7.36 0.11 -1.85
N ASP A 29 -7.87 -0.26 -0.68
CA ASP A 29 -7.78 0.59 0.50
C ASP A 29 -6.81 -0.06 1.49
N VAL A 30 -5.77 0.66 1.86
CA VAL A 30 -4.73 0.16 2.75
C VAL A 30 -4.71 0.99 4.02
N THR A 31 -4.74 0.33 5.16
CA THR A 31 -4.62 0.95 6.47
C THR A 31 -3.40 0.38 7.17
N LEU A 32 -2.56 1.23 7.70
CA LEU A 32 -1.32 0.84 8.37
C LEU A 32 -1.22 1.61 9.68
N ASP A 33 -1.22 0.90 10.80
CA ASP A 33 -1.10 1.58 12.09
C ASP A 33 0.36 1.85 12.46
N ASP A 34 0.57 2.54 13.59
CA ASP A 34 1.89 2.99 13.98
C ASP A 34 2.87 1.84 14.31
N ASP A 35 2.33 0.67 14.64
CA ASP A 35 3.15 -0.48 15.01
C ASP A 35 3.47 -1.38 13.84
N SER A 36 2.87 -1.11 12.70
CA SER A 36 2.97 -2.00 11.54
C SER A 36 3.91 -1.38 10.50
N ALA A 37 4.42 -2.23 9.61
CA ALA A 37 5.34 -1.80 8.59
C ALA A 37 5.04 -2.50 7.27
N TRP A 38 5.27 -1.78 6.18
CA TRP A 38 5.12 -2.33 4.84
C TRP A 38 6.39 -2.03 4.04
N THR A 39 6.98 -3.06 3.47
CA THR A 39 8.16 -2.93 2.63
C THR A 39 7.77 -3.26 1.19
N LEU A 40 7.99 -2.33 0.29
CA LEU A 40 7.68 -2.52 -1.12
C LEU A 40 8.69 -3.45 -1.77
N THR A 41 8.21 -4.35 -2.62
CA THR A 41 9.07 -5.17 -3.47
C THR A 41 8.81 -4.88 -4.93
N GLY A 42 8.02 -3.86 -5.21
CA GLY A 42 7.72 -3.38 -6.55
C GLY A 42 6.85 -2.14 -6.42
N ASP A 43 6.69 -1.43 -7.53
CA ASP A 43 5.79 -0.28 -7.55
C ASP A 43 4.38 -0.74 -7.22
N SER A 44 3.68 0.03 -6.41
CA SER A 44 2.36 -0.35 -5.94
C SER A 44 1.37 0.77 -6.21
N TYR A 45 0.15 0.38 -6.54
CA TYR A 45 -0.92 1.32 -6.89
C TYR A 45 -2.13 1.01 -6.05
N ILE A 46 -2.52 1.97 -5.22
CA ILE A 46 -3.68 1.80 -4.34
C ILE A 46 -4.61 3.00 -4.50
N THR A 47 -5.83 2.86 -4.01
CA THR A 47 -6.84 3.93 -4.13
C THR A 47 -6.78 4.88 -2.96
N SER A 48 -6.61 4.35 -1.75
CA SER A 48 -6.52 5.18 -0.55
C SER A 48 -5.55 4.55 0.45
N PHE A 49 -4.94 5.39 1.25
CA PHE A 49 -4.02 4.95 2.30
C PHE A 49 -4.33 5.72 3.58
N ASP A 50 -4.51 4.98 4.66
CA ASP A 50 -4.72 5.55 5.98
C ASP A 50 -3.57 5.11 6.89
N GLY A 51 -2.77 6.06 7.34
CA GLY A 51 -1.61 5.78 8.17
C GLY A 51 -0.48 6.76 7.87
N ASP A 52 0.69 6.41 8.35
CA ASP A 52 1.89 7.24 8.20
C ASP A 52 2.81 6.58 7.18
N THR A 53 3.14 7.30 6.11
CA THR A 53 4.04 6.78 5.08
C THR A 53 5.44 6.52 5.59
N SER A 54 5.82 7.09 6.73
CA SER A 54 7.11 6.79 7.33
C SER A 54 7.23 5.35 7.78
N ASN A 55 6.10 4.65 7.92
CA ASN A 55 6.09 3.22 8.24
C ASN A 55 6.17 2.34 7.00
N ILE A 56 6.29 2.95 5.83
CA ILE A 56 6.46 2.22 4.57
C ILE A 56 7.91 2.38 4.12
N THR A 57 8.56 1.25 3.87
CA THR A 57 9.90 1.26 3.29
C THR A 57 9.77 1.12 1.79
N ALA A 58 10.14 2.15 1.05
CA ALA A 58 9.98 2.16 -0.40
C ALA A 58 10.94 1.19 -1.09
N ASN A 59 12.11 0.99 -0.52
CA ASN A 59 13.08 0.00 -1.01
C ASN A 59 13.44 0.20 -2.50
N GLY A 60 13.46 1.48 -2.92
CA GLY A 60 13.77 1.81 -4.31
C GLY A 60 12.58 1.80 -5.25
N TYR A 61 11.39 1.50 -4.74
CA TYR A 61 10.17 1.46 -5.54
C TYR A 61 9.29 2.66 -5.23
N HIS A 62 8.12 2.71 -5.84
CA HIS A 62 7.22 3.83 -5.70
C HIS A 62 5.84 3.36 -5.27
N LEU A 63 5.16 4.20 -4.50
CA LEU A 63 3.77 3.97 -4.12
C LEU A 63 2.92 5.10 -4.69
N TYR A 64 1.85 4.72 -5.36
CA TYR A 64 0.89 5.65 -5.93
C TYR A 64 -0.45 5.47 -5.23
N VAL A 65 -1.02 6.56 -4.75
CA VAL A 65 -2.33 6.58 -4.11
C VAL A 65 -3.25 7.41 -4.98
N ASN A 66 -4.29 6.77 -5.50
CA ASN A 66 -5.26 7.44 -6.39
C ASN A 66 -4.55 8.13 -7.57
N GLY A 67 -3.53 7.50 -8.10
CA GLY A 67 -2.78 8.03 -9.24
C GLY A 67 -1.71 9.05 -8.88
N GLU A 68 -1.53 9.35 -7.60
CA GLU A 68 -0.55 10.32 -7.16
C GLU A 68 0.61 9.64 -6.45
N GLN A 69 1.83 9.93 -6.87
CA GLN A 69 3.01 9.34 -6.26
C GLN A 69 3.24 9.93 -4.87
N VAL A 70 3.29 9.07 -3.86
CA VAL A 70 3.51 9.48 -2.47
C VAL A 70 4.85 9.00 -1.91
N LEU A 71 5.46 8.03 -2.58
CA LEU A 71 6.79 7.55 -2.21
C LEU A 71 7.67 7.38 -3.43
#